data_d5b07f8ab22b4d922735b1c5d2a82e84
#
_entry.id   d5b07f8ab22b4d922735b1c5d2a82e84
#
_cell.length_a   1.000
_cell.length_b   1.000
_cell.length_c   1.000
_cell.angle_alpha   90.00
_cell.angle_beta   90.00
_cell.angle_gamma   90.00
#
_symmetry.space_group_name_H-M   'P 1'
#
loop_
_entity.id
_entity.type
_entity.pdbx_description
1 polymer ?
#
loop_
_entity_poly.entity_id
_entity_poly.type
_entity_poly.pdbx_seq_one_letter_code
_entity_poly.pdbx_strand_id
1 'polypeptide(L)'
;VMTSYNSIDGIPCTSNHYLLTQLLRNEWKFCGFVVSDLYSIEGIHESHFVALTKENAAIQSVTAGVDVDLGGDAYTNLCHAVQSGQMDKAVIDTAVCRVLRMKFEMGLFEHPYVDPKIAAKTVRRKEHIELARKIAQSSITLLKNENSILPLSKTINKVAVIGPNADNRYNMLGDYTAPQEDSNVKTVLDGILTKLSPFRVEYVRGCAIRDTTVNEIEQAIKAARRSEVVIVVVGGSSARDFKTSYKETGAAVAEEGSVSDMECGEGFDRASLSLLGRQQELLESLQKTGKPLIVVYIEGRPLEKNWASEYADALLTAYYPGQEGGNAIADVLFGDYNPSGRLPISVPRSVGQIPVYYNKKAPRN
;
A
#
# COMPACT_ATOMS: atom_id res chain seq x y z
N VAL A 1 -14.12 0.34 15.16
CA VAL A 1 -12.87 1.13 15.06
C VAL A 1 -11.75 0.36 15.72
N MET A 2 -10.53 0.42 15.13
CA MET A 2 -9.32 -0.19 15.72
C MET A 2 -8.38 0.91 16.20
N THR A 3 -7.71 0.69 17.34
CA THR A 3 -6.70 1.62 17.84
C THR A 3 -5.39 1.46 17.09
N SER A 4 -4.48 2.42 17.23
CA SER A 4 -3.15 2.39 16.61
C SER A 4 -2.06 2.28 17.68
N TYR A 5 -0.88 1.79 17.27
CA TYR A 5 0.26 1.59 18.17
C TYR A 5 0.90 2.89 18.67
N ASN A 6 0.78 3.97 17.89
CA ASN A 6 1.43 5.24 18.24
C ASN A 6 0.77 5.97 19.41
N SER A 7 1.44 6.99 19.90
CA SER A 7 0.92 7.93 20.90
C SER A 7 0.60 9.29 20.29
N ILE A 8 -0.32 10.02 20.90
CA ILE A 8 -0.61 11.43 20.63
C ILE A 8 -0.28 12.20 21.91
N ASP A 9 0.62 13.16 21.82
CA ASP A 9 1.10 13.97 22.95
C ASP A 9 1.56 13.11 24.15
N GLY A 10 2.23 11.98 23.87
CA GLY A 10 2.76 11.08 24.88
C GLY A 10 1.72 10.10 25.48
N ILE A 11 0.46 10.15 25.07
CA ILE A 11 -0.58 9.23 25.51
C ILE A 11 -0.79 8.16 24.41
N PRO A 12 -0.55 6.85 24.68
CA PRO A 12 -0.82 5.80 23.71
C PRO A 12 -2.27 5.83 23.24
N CYS A 13 -2.52 5.72 21.92
CA CYS A 13 -3.87 5.77 21.38
C CYS A 13 -4.79 4.71 22.00
N THR A 14 -4.25 3.54 22.36
CA THR A 14 -4.98 2.44 22.98
C THR A 14 -5.42 2.74 24.44
N SER A 15 -4.80 3.71 25.12
CA SER A 15 -5.20 4.16 26.47
C SER A 15 -5.70 5.61 26.51
N ASN A 16 -5.96 6.22 25.35
CA ASN A 16 -6.34 7.62 25.26
C ASN A 16 -7.85 7.82 25.41
N HIS A 17 -8.29 8.09 26.65
CA HIS A 17 -9.70 8.32 26.97
C HIS A 17 -10.30 9.52 26.23
N TYR A 18 -9.53 10.59 26.02
CA TYR A 18 -10.01 11.74 25.23
C TYR A 18 -10.37 11.31 23.81
N LEU A 19 -9.46 10.60 23.14
CA LEU A 19 -9.66 10.14 21.78
C LEU A 19 -10.83 9.16 21.65
N LEU A 20 -10.85 8.12 22.51
CA LEU A 20 -11.75 6.97 22.35
C LEU A 20 -13.13 7.19 22.97
N THR A 21 -13.22 7.99 24.03
CA THR A 21 -14.48 8.23 24.73
C THR A 21 -15.01 9.64 24.46
N GLN A 22 -14.22 10.69 24.73
CA GLN A 22 -14.75 12.05 24.61
C GLN A 22 -14.99 12.40 23.14
N LEU A 23 -13.99 12.28 22.28
CA LEU A 23 -14.10 12.64 20.87
C LEU A 23 -14.94 11.61 20.10
N LEU A 24 -14.51 10.34 20.06
CA LEU A 24 -15.14 9.33 19.23
C LEU A 24 -16.60 9.06 19.64
N ARG A 25 -16.85 8.85 20.94
CA ARG A 25 -18.18 8.44 21.41
C ARG A 25 -19.07 9.63 21.77
N ASN A 26 -18.53 10.61 22.52
CA ASN A 26 -19.38 11.69 23.03
C ASN A 26 -19.62 12.78 22.00
N GLU A 27 -18.61 13.18 21.21
CA GLU A 27 -18.77 14.20 20.17
C GLU A 27 -19.28 13.59 18.85
N TRP A 28 -18.59 12.57 18.32
CA TRP A 28 -18.92 11.96 17.03
C TRP A 28 -20.03 10.92 17.10
N LYS A 29 -20.53 10.60 18.31
CA LYS A 29 -21.65 9.65 18.53
C LYS A 29 -21.44 8.26 17.94
N PHE A 30 -20.20 7.78 17.93
CA PHE A 30 -19.89 6.42 17.49
C PHE A 30 -20.51 5.38 18.44
N CYS A 31 -21.38 4.53 17.92
CA CYS A 31 -22.15 3.52 18.67
C CYS A 31 -21.55 2.12 18.63
N GLY A 32 -20.57 1.86 17.74
CA GLY A 32 -19.93 0.56 17.62
C GLY A 32 -18.93 0.24 18.74
N PHE A 33 -18.24 -0.89 18.62
CA PHE A 33 -17.16 -1.24 19.55
C PHE A 33 -15.78 -0.79 19.01
N VAL A 34 -14.84 -0.69 19.94
CA VAL A 34 -13.42 -0.41 19.66
C VAL A 34 -12.62 -1.68 19.96
N VAL A 35 -11.80 -2.12 19.00
CA VAL A 35 -10.86 -3.21 19.16
C VAL A 35 -9.44 -2.67 19.22
N SER A 36 -8.57 -3.28 20.02
CA SER A 36 -7.14 -2.96 19.98
C SER A 36 -6.52 -3.42 18.67
N ASP A 37 -5.36 -2.92 18.30
CA ASP A 37 -4.48 -3.62 17.38
C ASP A 37 -3.78 -4.78 18.10
N LEU A 38 -3.13 -5.71 17.38
CA LEU A 38 -2.47 -6.89 17.93
C LEU A 38 -1.47 -6.48 19.03
N TYR A 39 -1.66 -7.02 20.24
CA TYR A 39 -0.80 -6.76 21.41
C TYR A 39 -0.64 -5.27 21.79
N SER A 40 -1.47 -4.37 21.27
CA SER A 40 -1.30 -2.93 21.56
C SER A 40 -1.68 -2.55 22.98
N ILE A 41 -2.45 -3.40 23.69
CA ILE A 41 -2.74 -3.21 25.12
C ILE A 41 -1.50 -3.55 25.95
N GLU A 42 -0.85 -4.68 25.68
CA GLU A 42 0.45 -5.04 26.28
C GLU A 42 1.48 -3.96 26.02
N GLY A 43 1.48 -3.38 24.81
CA GLY A 43 2.35 -2.28 24.43
C GLY A 43 2.30 -1.04 25.31
N ILE A 44 1.18 -0.79 26.01
CA ILE A 44 1.07 0.30 26.99
C ILE A 44 2.07 0.10 28.15
N HIS A 45 2.31 -1.15 28.55
CA HIS A 45 3.31 -1.53 29.55
C HIS A 45 4.69 -1.75 28.93
N GLU A 46 4.78 -2.52 27.87
CA GLU A 46 6.04 -3.08 27.34
C GLU A 46 6.81 -2.14 26.41
N SER A 47 6.11 -1.27 25.68
CA SER A 47 6.71 -0.39 24.65
C SER A 47 6.60 1.09 25.02
N HIS A 48 5.46 1.53 25.53
CA HIS A 48 5.24 2.92 25.92
C HIS A 48 5.67 3.20 27.37
N PHE A 49 5.77 2.15 28.22
CA PHE A 49 6.18 2.25 29.64
C PHE A 49 5.34 3.23 30.47
N VAL A 50 4.05 3.38 30.13
CA VAL A 50 3.12 4.26 30.85
C VAL A 50 2.18 3.50 31.80
N ALA A 51 2.27 2.17 31.82
CA ALA A 51 1.65 1.29 32.81
C ALA A 51 2.71 0.49 33.56
N LEU A 52 2.52 0.27 34.87
CA LEU A 52 3.48 -0.49 35.69
C LEU A 52 3.41 -1.99 35.45
N THR A 53 2.23 -2.49 35.11
CA THR A 53 1.96 -3.92 34.90
C THR A 53 1.02 -4.11 33.72
N LYS A 54 0.93 -5.34 33.18
CA LYS A 54 -0.06 -5.72 32.16
C LYS A 54 -1.49 -5.48 32.66
N GLU A 55 -1.79 -5.76 33.95
CA GLU A 55 -3.10 -5.47 34.55
C GLU A 55 -3.42 -3.98 34.53
N ASN A 56 -2.46 -3.11 34.89
CA ASN A 56 -2.67 -1.66 34.80
C ASN A 56 -2.89 -1.20 33.34
N ALA A 57 -2.20 -1.80 32.37
CA ALA A 57 -2.43 -1.54 30.95
C ALA A 57 -3.86 -1.92 30.53
N ALA A 58 -4.33 -3.09 30.93
CA ALA A 58 -5.69 -3.55 30.69
C ALA A 58 -6.75 -2.61 31.30
N ILE A 59 -6.57 -2.18 32.57
CA ILE A 59 -7.46 -1.22 33.21
C ILE A 59 -7.48 0.12 32.45
N GLN A 60 -6.31 0.65 32.11
CA GLN A 60 -6.22 1.91 31.34
C GLN A 60 -6.94 1.82 30.01
N SER A 61 -6.74 0.72 29.28
CA SER A 61 -7.30 0.52 27.94
C SER A 61 -8.83 0.38 27.97
N VAL A 62 -9.38 -0.51 28.80
CA VAL A 62 -10.83 -0.71 28.88
C VAL A 62 -11.54 0.55 29.40
N THR A 63 -10.94 1.26 30.37
CA THR A 63 -11.47 2.53 30.89
C THR A 63 -11.41 3.64 29.84
N ALA A 64 -10.41 3.64 28.97
CA ALA A 64 -10.33 4.57 27.85
C ALA A 64 -11.40 4.33 26.78
N GLY A 65 -11.96 3.12 26.70
CA GLY A 65 -13.04 2.77 25.79
C GLY A 65 -12.70 1.72 24.73
N VAL A 66 -11.63 0.95 24.92
CA VAL A 66 -11.33 -0.25 24.10
C VAL A 66 -12.17 -1.41 24.64
N ASP A 67 -12.99 -2.00 23.78
CA ASP A 67 -13.95 -3.02 24.16
C ASP A 67 -13.43 -4.45 23.96
N VAL A 68 -12.46 -4.64 23.04
CA VAL A 68 -11.92 -5.95 22.65
C VAL A 68 -10.40 -5.90 22.60
N ASP A 69 -9.76 -6.86 23.26
CA ASP A 69 -8.32 -7.14 23.17
C ASP A 69 -8.06 -8.08 21.99
N LEU A 70 -7.22 -7.64 21.04
CA LEU A 70 -6.91 -8.40 19.82
C LEU A 70 -5.53 -9.04 19.93
N GLY A 71 -5.49 -10.38 19.89
CA GLY A 71 -4.26 -11.18 19.86
C GLY A 71 -3.50 -11.26 21.17
N GLY A 72 -3.80 -10.39 22.14
CA GLY A 72 -3.18 -10.39 23.45
C GLY A 72 -3.97 -11.18 24.51
N ASP A 73 -3.48 -11.12 25.73
CA ASP A 73 -4.13 -11.71 26.91
C ASP A 73 -4.29 -10.71 28.07
N ALA A 74 -4.07 -9.43 27.82
CA ALA A 74 -4.11 -8.39 28.84
C ALA A 74 -5.47 -8.36 29.57
N TYR A 75 -6.57 -8.53 28.84
CA TYR A 75 -7.91 -8.50 29.40
C TYR A 75 -8.25 -9.71 30.28
N THR A 76 -7.46 -10.78 30.28
CA THR A 76 -7.62 -11.87 31.27
C THR A 76 -7.39 -11.39 32.70
N ASN A 77 -6.64 -10.30 32.92
CA ASN A 77 -6.35 -9.70 34.21
C ASN A 77 -7.53 -8.87 34.74
N LEU A 78 -8.52 -8.51 33.93
CA LEU A 78 -9.64 -7.66 34.35
C LEU A 78 -10.53 -8.33 35.44
N CYS A 79 -10.61 -9.66 35.44
CA CYS A 79 -11.31 -10.37 36.51
C CYS A 79 -10.70 -10.10 37.90
N HIS A 80 -9.36 -10.14 37.99
CA HIS A 80 -8.66 -9.83 39.24
C HIS A 80 -8.80 -8.35 39.61
N ALA A 81 -8.70 -7.45 38.64
CA ALA A 81 -8.86 -6.01 38.82
C ALA A 81 -10.24 -5.66 39.47
N VAL A 82 -11.30 -6.32 39.03
CA VAL A 82 -12.64 -6.15 39.64
C VAL A 82 -12.70 -6.74 41.06
N GLN A 83 -12.19 -7.97 41.24
CA GLN A 83 -12.21 -8.65 42.53
C GLN A 83 -11.39 -7.91 43.60
N SER A 84 -10.29 -7.29 43.22
CA SER A 84 -9.43 -6.48 44.10
C SER A 84 -9.94 -5.04 44.31
N GLY A 85 -11.04 -4.65 43.66
CA GLY A 85 -11.62 -3.32 43.78
C GLY A 85 -10.85 -2.21 43.04
N GLN A 86 -9.93 -2.56 42.16
CA GLN A 86 -9.17 -1.59 41.33
C GLN A 86 -10.01 -1.00 40.16
N MET A 87 -11.10 -1.69 39.81
CA MET A 87 -11.98 -1.27 38.71
C MET A 87 -13.43 -1.65 38.99
N ASP A 88 -14.37 -0.79 38.51
CA ASP A 88 -15.79 -1.11 38.58
C ASP A 88 -16.18 -2.11 37.47
N LYS A 89 -16.91 -3.16 37.84
CA LYS A 89 -17.48 -4.14 36.91
C LYS A 89 -18.30 -3.50 35.78
N ALA A 90 -18.98 -2.38 36.03
CA ALA A 90 -19.81 -1.67 35.07
C ALA A 90 -19.03 -1.25 33.82
N VAL A 91 -17.70 -1.07 33.91
CA VAL A 91 -16.84 -0.78 32.75
C VAL A 91 -16.79 -1.97 31.81
N ILE A 92 -16.61 -3.18 32.35
CA ILE A 92 -16.62 -4.43 31.59
C ILE A 92 -18.00 -4.66 30.97
N ASP A 93 -19.07 -4.52 31.78
CA ASP A 93 -20.44 -4.69 31.28
C ASP A 93 -20.72 -3.76 30.10
N THR A 94 -20.22 -2.52 30.14
CA THR A 94 -20.35 -1.55 29.03
C THR A 94 -19.63 -2.03 27.77
N ALA A 95 -18.40 -2.53 27.88
CA ALA A 95 -17.65 -3.06 26.75
C ALA A 95 -18.35 -4.28 26.12
N VAL A 96 -18.78 -5.23 26.98
CA VAL A 96 -19.53 -6.41 26.52
C VAL A 96 -20.84 -6.02 25.83
N CYS A 97 -21.60 -5.06 26.40
CA CYS A 97 -22.84 -4.58 25.78
C CYS A 97 -22.62 -4.01 24.38
N ARG A 98 -21.52 -3.31 24.14
CA ARG A 98 -21.21 -2.75 22.81
C ARG A 98 -20.96 -3.86 21.78
N VAL A 99 -20.19 -4.87 22.15
CA VAL A 99 -19.91 -6.03 21.27
C VAL A 99 -21.19 -6.84 21.01
N LEU A 100 -21.96 -7.14 22.06
CA LEU A 100 -23.21 -7.90 21.93
C LEU A 100 -24.24 -7.15 21.08
N ARG A 101 -24.37 -5.82 21.26
CA ARG A 101 -25.26 -4.99 20.46
C ARG A 101 -24.96 -5.18 18.96
N MET A 102 -23.70 -5.09 18.55
CA MET A 102 -23.33 -5.29 17.14
C MET A 102 -23.71 -6.67 16.65
N LYS A 103 -23.53 -7.71 17.46
CA LYS A 103 -23.93 -9.08 17.09
C LYS A 103 -25.44 -9.19 16.89
N PHE A 104 -26.25 -8.56 17.76
CA PHE A 104 -27.71 -8.52 17.61
C PHE A 104 -28.14 -7.71 16.39
N GLU A 105 -27.58 -6.52 16.20
CA GLU A 105 -27.89 -5.65 15.04
C GLU A 105 -27.55 -6.32 13.70
N MET A 106 -26.50 -7.14 13.66
CA MET A 106 -26.13 -7.94 12.48
C MET A 106 -26.93 -9.22 12.31
N GLY A 107 -27.82 -9.57 13.24
CA GLY A 107 -28.63 -10.80 13.19
C GLY A 107 -27.79 -12.07 13.32
N LEU A 108 -26.61 -12.02 13.98
CA LEU A 108 -25.70 -13.16 14.05
C LEU A 108 -26.21 -14.31 14.92
N PHE A 109 -27.23 -14.08 15.76
CA PHE A 109 -27.88 -15.13 16.56
C PHE A 109 -28.95 -15.87 15.75
N GLU A 110 -29.65 -15.17 14.86
CA GLU A 110 -30.68 -15.71 13.97
C GLU A 110 -30.07 -16.32 12.72
N HIS A 111 -29.02 -15.69 12.19
CA HIS A 111 -28.35 -16.09 10.93
C HIS A 111 -26.82 -16.17 11.10
N PRO A 112 -26.31 -17.15 11.90
CA PRO A 112 -24.86 -17.24 12.20
C PRO A 112 -24.03 -17.79 11.04
N TYR A 113 -24.64 -18.33 10.00
CA TYR A 113 -23.97 -18.98 8.89
C TYR A 113 -24.11 -18.21 7.59
N VAL A 114 -23.10 -18.29 6.74
CA VAL A 114 -23.12 -17.77 5.36
C VAL A 114 -23.16 -18.93 4.39
N ASP A 115 -23.80 -18.75 3.23
CA ASP A 115 -23.76 -19.71 2.13
C ASP A 115 -22.48 -19.49 1.30
N PRO A 116 -21.52 -20.46 1.28
CA PRO A 116 -20.30 -20.34 0.48
C PRO A 116 -20.57 -20.12 -1.02
N LYS A 117 -21.71 -20.60 -1.54
CA LYS A 117 -22.10 -20.40 -2.95
C LYS A 117 -22.43 -18.93 -3.24
N ILE A 118 -23.02 -18.24 -2.27
CA ILE A 118 -23.30 -16.80 -2.39
C ILE A 118 -21.97 -16.03 -2.35
N ALA A 119 -21.05 -16.38 -1.43
CA ALA A 119 -19.73 -15.79 -1.38
C ALA A 119 -18.98 -15.93 -2.71
N ALA A 120 -18.93 -17.14 -3.27
CA ALA A 120 -18.29 -17.41 -4.56
C ALA A 120 -18.91 -16.61 -5.73
N LYS A 121 -20.22 -16.36 -5.71
CA LYS A 121 -20.91 -15.54 -6.72
C LYS A 121 -20.72 -14.05 -6.52
N THR A 122 -20.42 -13.61 -5.28
CA THR A 122 -20.34 -12.18 -4.92
C THR A 122 -18.93 -11.65 -5.07
N VAL A 123 -17.93 -12.46 -4.73
CA VAL A 123 -16.51 -12.07 -4.85
C VAL A 123 -16.16 -11.87 -6.32
N ARG A 124 -15.51 -10.75 -6.64
CA ARG A 124 -15.05 -10.40 -7.99
C ARG A 124 -16.16 -10.36 -9.06
N ARG A 125 -17.37 -9.96 -8.71
CA ARG A 125 -18.40 -9.68 -9.73
C ARG A 125 -17.90 -8.62 -10.72
N LYS A 126 -18.49 -8.61 -11.90
CA LYS A 126 -18.14 -7.68 -12.97
C LYS A 126 -18.14 -6.22 -12.51
N GLU A 127 -19.12 -5.84 -11.72
CA GLU A 127 -19.26 -4.48 -11.17
C GLU A 127 -18.09 -4.13 -10.23
N HIS A 128 -17.58 -5.11 -9.46
CA HIS A 128 -16.41 -4.89 -8.60
C HIS A 128 -15.13 -4.68 -9.41
N ILE A 129 -14.98 -5.45 -10.50
CA ILE A 129 -13.81 -5.33 -11.41
C ILE A 129 -13.85 -3.99 -12.14
N GLU A 130 -15.02 -3.59 -12.64
CA GLU A 130 -15.23 -2.29 -13.30
C GLU A 130 -14.96 -1.11 -12.34
N LEU A 131 -15.44 -1.22 -11.08
CA LEU A 131 -15.16 -0.23 -10.05
C LEU A 131 -13.67 -0.15 -9.72
N ALA A 132 -12.98 -1.29 -9.57
CA ALA A 132 -11.53 -1.34 -9.33
C ALA A 132 -10.77 -0.65 -10.47
N ARG A 133 -11.14 -0.90 -11.75
CA ARG A 133 -10.54 -0.19 -12.89
C ARG A 133 -10.78 1.32 -12.84
N LYS A 134 -11.99 1.74 -12.54
CA LYS A 134 -12.34 3.16 -12.43
C LYS A 134 -11.56 3.86 -11.30
N ILE A 135 -11.38 3.20 -10.16
CA ILE A 135 -10.57 3.72 -9.05
C ILE A 135 -9.10 3.84 -9.49
N ALA A 136 -8.55 2.80 -10.10
CA ALA A 136 -7.19 2.82 -10.62
C ALA A 136 -6.97 3.95 -11.64
N GLN A 137 -7.87 4.12 -12.62
CA GLN A 137 -7.84 5.21 -13.59
C GLN A 137 -7.81 6.59 -12.91
N SER A 138 -8.66 6.76 -11.88
CA SER A 138 -8.78 8.05 -11.16
C SER A 138 -7.57 8.35 -10.27
N SER A 139 -6.79 7.34 -9.86
CA SER A 139 -5.62 7.50 -9.00
C SER A 139 -4.33 7.79 -9.78
N ILE A 140 -4.22 7.35 -11.03
CA ILE A 140 -3.02 7.57 -11.84
C ILE A 140 -2.75 9.06 -12.00
N THR A 141 -1.54 9.47 -11.64
CA THR A 141 -1.10 10.87 -11.68
C THR A 141 -0.09 11.07 -12.80
N LEU A 142 -0.41 11.93 -13.76
CA LEU A 142 0.50 12.36 -14.82
C LEU A 142 1.35 13.53 -14.30
N LEU A 143 2.65 13.34 -14.17
CA LEU A 143 3.59 14.34 -13.63
C LEU A 143 4.28 15.15 -14.72
N LYS A 144 4.48 14.55 -15.90
CA LYS A 144 5.16 15.18 -17.05
C LYS A 144 4.59 14.61 -18.34
N ASN A 145 4.45 15.46 -19.37
CA ASN A 145 4.08 15.06 -20.75
C ASN A 145 4.65 16.09 -21.74
N GLU A 146 5.92 15.93 -22.07
CA GLU A 146 6.59 16.83 -23.00
C GLU A 146 6.14 16.57 -24.43
N ASN A 147 6.03 17.64 -25.20
CA ASN A 147 5.64 17.62 -26.60
C ASN A 147 4.35 16.82 -26.87
N SER A 148 3.50 16.67 -25.86
CA SER A 148 2.27 15.87 -25.96
C SER A 148 2.51 14.45 -26.47
N ILE A 149 3.58 13.79 -26.00
CA ILE A 149 3.88 12.40 -26.38
C ILE A 149 2.76 11.44 -25.99
N LEU A 150 2.05 11.72 -24.91
CA LEU A 150 0.82 11.04 -24.53
C LEU A 150 -0.40 11.85 -24.98
N PRO A 151 -1.48 11.20 -25.45
CA PRO A 151 -1.62 9.74 -25.58
C PRO A 151 -0.86 9.17 -26.79
N LEU A 152 -0.42 7.92 -26.64
CA LEU A 152 0.18 7.16 -27.74
C LEU A 152 -0.87 6.79 -28.78
N SER A 153 -0.46 6.79 -30.06
CA SER A 153 -1.32 6.29 -31.13
C SER A 153 -1.50 4.75 -31.02
N LYS A 154 -2.72 4.27 -31.14
CA LYS A 154 -3.02 2.84 -31.28
C LYS A 154 -2.52 2.23 -32.61
N THR A 155 -2.03 3.07 -33.51
CA THR A 155 -1.43 2.64 -34.78
C THR A 155 0.09 2.56 -34.75
N ILE A 156 0.72 2.89 -33.61
CA ILE A 156 2.18 2.79 -33.42
C ILE A 156 2.69 1.40 -33.82
N ASN A 157 3.80 1.32 -34.56
CA ASN A 157 4.25 0.05 -35.13
C ASN A 157 4.96 -0.84 -34.11
N LYS A 158 5.77 -0.25 -33.23
CA LYS A 158 6.56 -1.02 -32.26
C LYS A 158 6.79 -0.25 -30.97
N VAL A 159 6.50 -0.90 -29.84
CA VAL A 159 6.71 -0.38 -28.48
C VAL A 159 7.59 -1.35 -27.70
N ALA A 160 8.61 -0.82 -27.02
CA ALA A 160 9.33 -1.58 -26.00
C ALA A 160 8.67 -1.37 -24.63
N VAL A 161 8.28 -2.44 -23.96
CA VAL A 161 7.77 -2.44 -22.59
C VAL A 161 8.85 -3.06 -21.71
N ILE A 162 9.42 -2.27 -20.82
CA ILE A 162 10.65 -2.64 -20.11
C ILE A 162 10.47 -2.40 -18.62
N GLY A 163 11.18 -3.14 -17.79
CA GLY A 163 11.28 -2.86 -16.37
C GLY A 163 10.74 -3.96 -15.46
N PRO A 164 11.20 -3.99 -14.20
CA PRO A 164 10.87 -5.05 -13.25
C PRO A 164 9.39 -5.08 -12.86
N ASN A 165 8.69 -3.95 -12.96
CA ASN A 165 7.27 -3.82 -12.65
C ASN A 165 6.36 -3.89 -13.89
N ALA A 166 6.92 -4.09 -15.10
CA ALA A 166 6.13 -4.13 -16.31
C ALA A 166 5.23 -5.38 -16.40
N ASP A 167 5.75 -6.52 -15.94
CA ASP A 167 5.02 -7.80 -15.91
C ASP A 167 5.19 -8.49 -14.55
N ASN A 168 4.70 -7.83 -13.50
CA ASN A 168 4.69 -8.37 -12.14
C ASN A 168 3.33 -8.14 -11.48
N ARG A 169 2.59 -9.21 -11.23
CA ARG A 169 1.20 -9.14 -10.71
C ARG A 169 1.14 -8.67 -9.27
N TYR A 170 2.01 -9.23 -8.41
CA TYR A 170 1.95 -8.91 -6.98
C TYR A 170 2.38 -7.49 -6.68
N ASN A 171 3.31 -6.93 -7.45
CA ASN A 171 3.73 -5.54 -7.29
C ASN A 171 2.63 -4.53 -7.66
N MET A 172 1.59 -4.98 -8.39
CA MET A 172 0.39 -4.16 -8.66
C MET A 172 -0.53 -4.06 -7.45
N LEU A 173 -0.47 -5.01 -6.50
CA LEU A 173 -1.46 -5.18 -5.44
C LEU A 173 -1.06 -4.52 -4.11
N GLY A 174 0.22 -4.52 -3.80
CA GLY A 174 0.72 -4.01 -2.53
C GLY A 174 0.74 -5.05 -1.40
N ASP A 175 0.89 -4.57 -0.17
CA ASP A 175 1.00 -5.39 1.04
C ASP A 175 -0.36 -5.98 1.47
N TYR A 176 -0.34 -6.99 2.32
CA TYR A 176 -1.51 -7.68 2.89
C TYR A 176 -2.48 -8.28 1.86
N THR A 177 -1.99 -8.57 0.67
CA THR A 177 -2.78 -9.21 -0.38
C THR A 177 -2.75 -10.73 -0.21
N ALA A 178 -3.93 -11.37 -0.21
CA ALA A 178 -4.03 -12.81 -0.28
C ALA A 178 -3.48 -13.34 -1.61
N PRO A 179 -3.04 -14.63 -1.66
CA PRO A 179 -2.64 -15.28 -2.91
C PRO A 179 -3.72 -15.12 -3.98
N GLN A 180 -3.29 -14.76 -5.18
CA GLN A 180 -4.17 -14.55 -6.33
C GLN A 180 -3.79 -15.48 -7.49
N GLU A 181 -4.80 -15.91 -8.23
CA GLU A 181 -4.56 -16.57 -9.52
C GLU A 181 -4.08 -15.53 -10.55
N ASP A 182 -3.21 -15.92 -11.44
CA ASP A 182 -2.60 -15.06 -12.45
C ASP A 182 -3.62 -14.31 -13.31
N SER A 183 -4.74 -14.93 -13.62
CA SER A 183 -5.82 -14.31 -14.42
C SER A 183 -6.51 -13.14 -13.72
N ASN A 184 -6.39 -13.07 -12.38
CA ASN A 184 -7.09 -12.09 -11.55
C ASN A 184 -6.48 -10.70 -11.58
N VAL A 185 -5.21 -10.57 -11.94
CA VAL A 185 -4.46 -9.31 -11.89
C VAL A 185 -3.89 -9.00 -13.28
N LYS A 186 -4.13 -7.80 -13.76
CA LYS A 186 -3.62 -7.31 -15.04
C LYS A 186 -2.35 -6.51 -14.83
N THR A 187 -1.24 -7.01 -15.38
CA THR A 187 0.04 -6.30 -15.38
C THR A 187 0.02 -5.14 -16.38
N VAL A 188 1.01 -4.25 -16.31
CA VAL A 188 1.13 -3.17 -17.30
C VAL A 188 1.28 -3.73 -18.71
N LEU A 189 2.05 -4.81 -18.86
CA LEU A 189 2.19 -5.53 -20.12
C LEU A 189 0.85 -6.07 -20.61
N ASP A 190 0.08 -6.74 -19.74
CA ASP A 190 -1.26 -7.24 -20.08
C ASP A 190 -2.16 -6.10 -20.59
N GLY A 191 -2.17 -4.97 -19.89
CA GLY A 191 -2.95 -3.78 -20.27
C GLY A 191 -2.56 -3.25 -21.66
N ILE A 192 -1.26 -3.12 -21.94
CA ILE A 192 -0.76 -2.67 -23.23
C ILE A 192 -1.13 -3.65 -24.36
N LEU A 193 -1.08 -4.95 -24.08
CA LEU A 193 -1.48 -6.00 -25.04
C LEU A 193 -2.98 -5.98 -25.36
N THR A 194 -3.83 -5.32 -24.53
CA THR A 194 -5.23 -5.06 -24.92
C THR A 194 -5.37 -3.94 -25.94
N LYS A 195 -4.37 -3.07 -26.08
CA LYS A 195 -4.38 -1.90 -27.00
C LYS A 195 -3.63 -2.17 -28.29
N LEU A 196 -2.58 -2.99 -28.22
CA LEU A 196 -1.70 -3.30 -29.34
C LEU A 196 -1.61 -4.81 -29.58
N SER A 197 -1.45 -5.18 -30.86
CA SER A 197 -1.14 -6.57 -31.20
C SER A 197 0.19 -7.01 -30.56
N PRO A 198 0.33 -8.26 -30.09
CA PRO A 198 1.57 -8.79 -29.52
C PRO A 198 2.81 -8.60 -30.42
N PHE A 199 2.65 -8.63 -31.75
CA PHE A 199 3.76 -8.39 -32.69
C PHE A 199 4.32 -6.97 -32.63
N ARG A 200 3.57 -6.02 -32.05
CA ARG A 200 3.98 -4.61 -31.88
C ARG A 200 4.58 -4.33 -30.51
N VAL A 201 4.60 -5.30 -29.61
CA VAL A 201 5.08 -5.13 -28.25
C VAL A 201 6.30 -6.03 -28.04
N GLU A 202 7.39 -5.46 -27.58
CA GLU A 202 8.59 -6.19 -27.19
C GLU A 202 8.85 -5.98 -25.71
N TYR A 203 8.74 -7.06 -24.92
CA TYR A 203 8.94 -7.03 -23.48
C TYR A 203 10.33 -7.49 -23.10
N VAL A 204 10.95 -6.76 -22.16
CA VAL A 204 12.20 -7.15 -21.49
C VAL A 204 12.16 -6.69 -20.05
N ARG A 205 12.45 -7.59 -19.10
CA ARG A 205 12.50 -7.24 -17.66
C ARG A 205 13.57 -6.19 -17.37
N GLY A 206 14.74 -6.28 -18.01
CA GLY A 206 15.87 -5.35 -17.87
C GLY A 206 16.68 -5.56 -16.58
N CYS A 207 16.04 -5.54 -15.43
CA CYS A 207 16.65 -5.78 -14.12
C CYS A 207 15.59 -6.24 -13.09
N ALA A 208 16.01 -6.62 -11.88
CA ALA A 208 15.10 -6.79 -10.75
C ALA A 208 14.95 -5.48 -9.96
N ILE A 209 14.03 -5.45 -8.98
CA ILE A 209 13.83 -4.29 -8.10
C ILE A 209 15.05 -4.08 -7.21
N ARG A 210 15.54 -5.14 -6.56
CA ARG A 210 16.67 -5.09 -5.61
C ARG A 210 17.86 -5.93 -6.03
N ASP A 211 17.62 -7.12 -6.58
CA ASP A 211 18.69 -8.06 -6.94
C ASP A 211 19.54 -7.52 -8.09
N THR A 212 20.79 -7.17 -7.80
CA THR A 212 21.74 -6.63 -8.78
C THR A 212 22.34 -7.70 -9.70
N THR A 213 22.14 -8.97 -9.41
CA THR A 213 22.63 -10.09 -10.26
C THR A 213 21.78 -10.25 -11.52
N VAL A 214 20.49 -9.85 -11.46
CA VAL A 214 19.60 -9.84 -12.63
C VAL A 214 19.96 -8.65 -13.51
N ASN A 215 20.54 -8.92 -14.66
CA ASN A 215 21.02 -7.91 -15.60
C ASN A 215 20.69 -8.27 -17.04
N GLU A 216 19.61 -7.68 -17.55
CA GLU A 216 19.16 -7.79 -18.94
C GLU A 216 19.18 -6.41 -19.65
N ILE A 217 20.00 -5.45 -19.17
CA ILE A 217 20.04 -4.07 -19.69
C ILE A 217 20.43 -4.05 -21.16
N GLU A 218 21.37 -4.88 -21.59
CA GLU A 218 21.75 -4.98 -23.01
C GLU A 218 20.59 -5.46 -23.90
N GLN A 219 19.77 -6.41 -23.41
CA GLN A 219 18.57 -6.85 -24.14
C GLN A 219 17.53 -5.72 -24.19
N ALA A 220 17.37 -4.97 -23.08
CA ALA A 220 16.49 -3.81 -23.02
C ALA A 220 16.89 -2.70 -24.01
N ILE A 221 18.19 -2.39 -24.12
CA ILE A 221 18.73 -1.44 -25.10
C ILE A 221 18.42 -1.90 -26.53
N LYS A 222 18.60 -3.19 -26.84
CA LYS A 222 18.29 -3.75 -28.16
C LYS A 222 16.81 -3.64 -28.49
N ALA A 223 15.92 -3.93 -27.54
CA ALA A 223 14.48 -3.78 -27.70
C ALA A 223 14.08 -2.30 -27.90
N ALA A 224 14.64 -1.40 -27.11
CA ALA A 224 14.42 0.05 -27.25
C ALA A 224 14.80 0.55 -28.65
N ARG A 225 15.97 0.18 -29.14
CA ARG A 225 16.44 0.61 -30.47
C ARG A 225 15.55 0.16 -31.63
N ARG A 226 14.88 -1.02 -31.49
CA ARG A 226 13.93 -1.55 -32.47
C ARG A 226 12.52 -0.97 -32.38
N SER A 227 12.27 -0.14 -31.39
CA SER A 227 10.95 0.41 -31.07
C SER A 227 10.87 1.91 -31.41
N GLU A 228 9.66 2.42 -31.58
CA GLU A 228 9.39 3.84 -31.77
C GLU A 228 9.34 4.59 -30.44
N VAL A 229 8.89 3.92 -29.39
CA VAL A 229 8.79 4.47 -28.04
C VAL A 229 9.13 3.39 -27.01
N VAL A 230 9.67 3.83 -25.89
CA VAL A 230 10.00 2.99 -24.72
C VAL A 230 9.08 3.34 -23.56
N ILE A 231 8.36 2.35 -23.06
CA ILE A 231 7.61 2.45 -21.80
C ILE A 231 8.39 1.65 -20.77
N VAL A 232 8.96 2.33 -19.79
CA VAL A 232 9.72 1.67 -18.74
C VAL A 232 8.95 1.77 -17.40
N VAL A 233 8.76 0.61 -16.75
CA VAL A 233 7.98 0.49 -15.53
C VAL A 233 8.92 0.11 -14.38
N VAL A 234 9.16 1.06 -13.50
CA VAL A 234 10.10 0.96 -12.38
C VAL A 234 9.40 1.24 -11.04
N GLY A 235 10.16 1.22 -9.97
CA GLY A 235 9.66 1.60 -8.64
C GLY A 235 10.02 0.58 -7.58
N GLY A 236 9.04 0.26 -6.74
CA GLY A 236 9.23 -0.63 -5.61
C GLY A 236 8.23 -1.78 -5.58
N SER A 237 8.22 -2.47 -4.46
CA SER A 237 7.27 -3.52 -4.12
C SER A 237 7.01 -3.53 -2.62
N SER A 238 5.76 -3.69 -2.23
CA SER A 238 5.38 -4.11 -0.87
C SER A 238 4.67 -5.46 -0.89
N ALA A 239 4.73 -6.17 -2.01
CA ALA A 239 4.11 -7.47 -2.16
C ALA A 239 4.86 -8.52 -1.34
N ARG A 240 4.11 -9.23 -0.50
CA ARG A 240 4.61 -10.39 0.22
C ARG A 240 4.76 -11.55 -0.76
N ASP A 241 5.96 -12.11 -0.85
CA ASP A 241 6.29 -13.17 -1.81
C ASP A 241 5.90 -14.58 -1.32
N PHE A 242 5.22 -14.67 -0.15
CA PHE A 242 4.84 -15.92 0.54
C PHE A 242 6.02 -16.82 0.92
N LYS A 243 7.25 -16.35 0.77
CA LYS A 243 8.48 -16.98 1.23
C LYS A 243 9.05 -16.30 2.47
N THR A 244 8.64 -15.04 2.69
CA THR A 244 9.03 -14.26 3.86
C THR A 244 8.33 -14.79 5.10
N SER A 245 9.04 -15.05 6.17
CA SER A 245 8.47 -15.36 7.48
C SER A 245 7.95 -14.08 8.14
N TYR A 246 6.98 -14.24 9.04
CA TYR A 246 6.33 -13.12 9.71
C TYR A 246 6.31 -13.34 11.22
N LYS A 247 6.45 -12.24 11.98
CA LYS A 247 6.21 -12.22 13.42
C LYS A 247 4.73 -12.43 13.71
N GLU A 248 4.39 -12.76 14.95
CA GLU A 248 2.99 -12.84 15.40
C GLU A 248 2.21 -11.53 15.18
N THR A 249 2.89 -10.40 15.22
CA THR A 249 2.34 -9.07 14.91
C THR A 249 2.04 -8.85 13.43
N GLY A 250 2.37 -9.79 12.55
CA GLY A 250 2.24 -9.63 11.11
C GLY A 250 3.44 -8.95 10.42
N ALA A 251 4.38 -8.37 11.18
CA ALA A 251 5.56 -7.74 10.63
C ALA A 251 6.48 -8.75 9.93
N ALA A 252 6.95 -8.42 8.74
CA ALA A 252 7.88 -9.28 8.00
C ALA A 252 9.22 -9.42 8.71
N VAL A 253 9.78 -10.63 8.69
CA VAL A 253 11.13 -10.92 9.18
C VAL A 253 12.08 -10.88 7.99
N ALA A 254 13.10 -10.01 8.03
CA ALA A 254 14.17 -10.04 7.05
C ALA A 254 15.03 -11.30 7.30
N GLU A 255 15.01 -12.24 6.38
CA GLU A 255 15.88 -13.41 6.43
C GLU A 255 17.27 -13.05 5.89
N GLU A 256 18.32 -13.39 6.65
CA GLU A 256 19.70 -13.24 6.20
C GLU A 256 19.93 -14.07 4.94
N GLY A 257 20.38 -13.43 3.86
CA GLY A 257 20.76 -14.08 2.61
C GLY A 257 19.68 -14.20 1.53
N SER A 258 18.42 -13.86 1.79
CA SER A 258 17.41 -13.75 0.74
C SER A 258 17.23 -12.30 0.26
N VAL A 259 17.30 -12.08 -1.04
CA VAL A 259 16.97 -10.77 -1.63
C VAL A 259 15.49 -10.76 -2.01
N SER A 260 14.66 -10.34 -1.07
CA SER A 260 13.25 -10.07 -1.35
C SER A 260 13.13 -8.80 -2.20
N ASP A 261 12.22 -8.79 -3.18
CA ASP A 261 11.86 -7.59 -3.93
C ASP A 261 11.07 -6.57 -3.08
N MET A 262 10.57 -6.99 -1.91
CA MET A 262 9.87 -6.10 -0.96
C MET A 262 10.82 -5.03 -0.43
N GLU A 263 10.46 -3.76 -0.64
CA GLU A 263 11.28 -2.59 -0.26
C GLU A 263 10.52 -1.56 0.56
N CYS A 264 9.23 -1.74 0.69
CA CYS A 264 8.35 -0.98 1.57
C CYS A 264 7.23 -1.90 2.10
N GLY A 265 6.44 -1.39 3.02
CA GLY A 265 5.46 -2.14 3.77
C GLY A 265 5.91 -2.36 5.20
N GLU A 266 5.14 -3.11 5.96
CA GLU A 266 5.43 -3.37 7.35
C GLU A 266 6.73 -4.16 7.55
N GLY A 267 7.59 -3.64 8.43
CA GLY A 267 8.89 -4.23 8.74
C GLY A 267 10.03 -3.86 7.78
N PHE A 268 9.77 -3.01 6.77
CA PHE A 268 10.78 -2.60 5.81
C PHE A 268 11.02 -1.09 5.85
N ASP A 269 12.16 -0.69 6.41
CA ASP A 269 12.62 0.69 6.42
C ASP A 269 13.74 0.92 5.40
N ARG A 270 13.92 2.18 5.02
CA ARG A 270 14.93 2.59 4.04
C ARG A 270 15.64 3.86 4.46
N ALA A 271 16.96 3.89 4.23
CA ALA A 271 17.79 5.09 4.43
C ALA A 271 17.79 6.05 3.23
N SER A 272 17.22 5.64 2.08
CA SER A 272 17.11 6.46 0.88
C SER A 272 15.76 6.28 0.19
N LEU A 273 15.38 7.23 -0.66
CA LEU A 273 14.19 7.16 -1.51
C LEU A 273 14.53 6.94 -3.00
N SER A 274 15.77 6.63 -3.31
CA SER A 274 16.22 6.34 -4.68
C SER A 274 15.69 4.98 -5.16
N LEU A 275 15.63 4.77 -6.47
CA LEU A 275 15.38 3.45 -7.05
C LEU A 275 16.44 2.45 -6.60
N LEU A 276 16.04 1.25 -6.20
CA LEU A 276 16.94 0.18 -5.77
C LEU A 276 17.46 -0.64 -6.94
N GLY A 277 18.46 -1.49 -6.64
CA GLY A 277 19.06 -2.39 -7.61
C GLY A 277 19.69 -1.65 -8.78
N ARG A 278 19.42 -2.11 -10.00
CA ARG A 278 19.96 -1.54 -11.24
C ARG A 278 18.93 -0.69 -11.99
N GLN A 279 17.82 -0.31 -11.38
CA GLN A 279 16.74 0.40 -12.07
C GLN A 279 17.17 1.77 -12.60
N GLN A 280 17.98 2.52 -11.83
CA GLN A 280 18.52 3.81 -12.30
C GLN A 280 19.46 3.63 -13.50
N GLU A 281 20.33 2.64 -13.47
CA GLU A 281 21.22 2.29 -14.59
C GLU A 281 20.41 1.91 -15.85
N LEU A 282 19.31 1.17 -15.66
CA LEU A 282 18.40 0.82 -16.76
C LEU A 282 17.80 2.08 -17.38
N LEU A 283 17.28 3.02 -16.60
CA LEU A 283 16.71 4.28 -17.10
C LEU A 283 17.74 5.09 -17.90
N GLU A 284 18.94 5.27 -17.36
CA GLU A 284 20.03 6.01 -18.02
C GLU A 284 20.50 5.35 -19.32
N SER A 285 20.51 4.02 -19.33
CA SER A 285 20.89 3.25 -20.52
C SER A 285 19.84 3.35 -21.62
N LEU A 286 18.56 3.34 -21.25
CA LEU A 286 17.46 3.50 -22.21
C LEU A 286 17.42 4.92 -22.78
N GLN A 287 17.63 5.95 -21.96
CA GLN A 287 17.68 7.34 -22.41
C GLN A 287 18.78 7.56 -23.48
N LYS A 288 19.94 6.92 -23.33
CA LYS A 288 21.05 6.99 -24.31
C LYS A 288 20.69 6.39 -25.66
N THR A 289 19.59 5.66 -25.79
CA THR A 289 19.12 5.16 -27.10
C THR A 289 18.53 6.25 -27.99
N GLY A 290 18.21 7.42 -27.42
CA GLY A 290 17.58 8.55 -28.10
C GLY A 290 16.12 8.31 -28.50
N LYS A 291 15.50 7.27 -27.94
CA LYS A 291 14.07 6.98 -28.17
C LYS A 291 13.22 7.73 -27.15
N PRO A 292 12.02 8.18 -27.55
CA PRO A 292 11.06 8.74 -26.60
C PRO A 292 10.85 7.79 -25.43
N LEU A 293 10.97 8.32 -24.19
CA LEU A 293 11.00 7.55 -22.96
C LEU A 293 9.83 7.92 -22.05
N ILE A 294 8.92 6.99 -21.82
CA ILE A 294 7.80 7.11 -20.89
C ILE A 294 8.13 6.31 -19.65
N VAL A 295 8.17 6.97 -18.50
CA VAL A 295 8.47 6.32 -17.20
C VAL A 295 7.22 6.21 -16.36
N VAL A 296 6.91 4.99 -15.92
CA VAL A 296 5.78 4.68 -15.02
C VAL A 296 6.34 4.14 -13.72
N TYR A 297 6.00 4.79 -12.60
CA TYR A 297 6.35 4.33 -11.27
C TYR A 297 5.20 3.51 -10.67
N ILE A 298 5.53 2.28 -10.22
CA ILE A 298 4.70 1.48 -9.31
C ILE A 298 5.38 1.58 -7.95
N GLU A 299 4.73 2.20 -6.96
CA GLU A 299 5.43 2.59 -5.72
C GLU A 299 4.48 2.74 -4.54
N GLY A 300 4.93 2.33 -3.36
CA GLY A 300 4.24 2.58 -2.09
C GLY A 300 4.89 3.70 -1.26
N ARG A 301 6.11 4.10 -1.61
CA ARG A 301 6.84 5.25 -1.03
C ARG A 301 6.93 6.38 -2.04
N PRO A 302 7.08 7.64 -1.62
CA PRO A 302 7.31 8.77 -2.52
C PRO A 302 8.77 8.75 -3.02
N LEU A 303 9.09 7.80 -3.89
CA LEU A 303 10.44 7.65 -4.43
C LEU A 303 10.90 8.92 -5.15
N GLU A 304 12.20 9.22 -5.08
CA GLU A 304 12.82 10.33 -5.80
C GLU A 304 12.59 10.20 -7.31
N LYS A 305 12.24 11.30 -7.96
CA LYS A 305 11.97 11.34 -9.40
C LYS A 305 12.83 12.38 -10.13
N ASN A 306 13.92 12.85 -9.47
CA ASN A 306 14.75 13.92 -10.02
C ASN A 306 15.21 13.62 -11.45
N TRP A 307 15.85 12.46 -11.65
CA TRP A 307 16.34 12.07 -12.96
C TRP A 307 15.17 11.91 -13.96
N ALA A 308 14.13 11.20 -13.59
CA ALA A 308 13.00 10.97 -14.50
C ALA A 308 12.24 12.26 -14.83
N SER A 309 12.16 13.22 -13.90
CA SER A 309 11.54 14.52 -14.17
C SER A 309 12.33 15.35 -15.17
N GLU A 310 13.65 15.17 -15.26
CA GLU A 310 14.52 15.86 -16.19
C GLU A 310 14.55 15.17 -17.57
N TYR A 311 14.76 13.86 -17.60
CA TYR A 311 15.11 13.13 -18.83
C TYR A 311 13.98 12.30 -19.46
N ALA A 312 12.87 12.03 -18.76
CA ALA A 312 11.74 11.35 -19.38
C ALA A 312 10.88 12.32 -20.20
N ASP A 313 10.34 11.85 -21.32
CA ASP A 313 9.39 12.62 -22.14
C ASP A 313 7.98 12.61 -21.52
N ALA A 314 7.61 11.50 -20.84
CA ALA A 314 6.43 11.45 -20.00
C ALA A 314 6.73 10.70 -18.69
N LEU A 315 6.10 11.15 -17.60
CA LEU A 315 6.29 10.60 -16.25
C LEU A 315 4.95 10.43 -15.56
N LEU A 316 4.69 9.21 -15.10
CA LEU A 316 3.48 8.86 -14.36
C LEU A 316 3.83 8.17 -13.05
N THR A 317 2.97 8.35 -12.03
CA THR A 317 2.95 7.46 -10.85
C THR A 317 1.58 6.82 -10.74
N ALA A 318 1.57 5.51 -10.52
CA ALA A 318 0.35 4.71 -10.42
C ALA A 318 0.16 4.10 -9.02
N TYR A 319 1.10 4.32 -8.10
CA TYR A 319 1.11 3.73 -6.76
C TYR A 319 1.00 2.20 -6.83
N TYR A 320 0.15 1.56 -6.02
CA TYR A 320 -0.28 0.17 -6.17
C TYR A 320 -1.69 0.16 -6.75
N PRO A 321 -1.84 0.05 -8.08
CA PRO A 321 -3.10 0.33 -8.76
C PRO A 321 -4.11 -0.84 -8.71
N GLY A 322 -3.76 -1.96 -8.06
CA GLY A 322 -4.66 -3.08 -7.85
C GLY A 322 -4.86 -3.98 -9.08
N GLN A 323 -5.87 -4.85 -8.97
CA GLN A 323 -6.12 -5.92 -9.96
C GLN A 323 -6.30 -5.46 -11.40
N GLU A 324 -6.83 -4.26 -11.62
CA GLU A 324 -7.09 -3.67 -12.95
C GLU A 324 -6.07 -2.58 -13.32
N GLY A 325 -5.01 -2.47 -12.52
CA GLY A 325 -4.01 -1.40 -12.68
C GLY A 325 -3.35 -1.36 -14.05
N GLY A 326 -3.01 -2.52 -14.60
CA GLY A 326 -2.41 -2.58 -15.94
C GLY A 326 -3.35 -2.06 -17.03
N ASN A 327 -4.63 -2.42 -16.98
CA ASN A 327 -5.64 -1.90 -17.89
C ASN A 327 -5.81 -0.38 -17.72
N ALA A 328 -5.84 0.12 -16.46
CA ALA A 328 -5.99 1.54 -16.18
C ALA A 328 -4.78 2.36 -16.66
N ILE A 329 -3.56 1.86 -16.46
CA ILE A 329 -2.33 2.49 -16.99
C ILE A 329 -2.37 2.53 -18.51
N ALA A 330 -2.73 1.43 -19.16
CA ALA A 330 -2.86 1.40 -20.61
C ALA A 330 -3.94 2.36 -21.13
N ASP A 331 -5.07 2.51 -20.43
CA ASP A 331 -6.12 3.48 -20.78
C ASP A 331 -5.58 4.92 -20.78
N VAL A 332 -4.73 5.26 -19.80
CA VAL A 332 -4.08 6.58 -19.74
C VAL A 332 -3.04 6.72 -20.86
N LEU A 333 -2.18 5.72 -21.07
CA LEU A 333 -1.13 5.77 -22.06
C LEU A 333 -1.67 5.93 -23.49
N PHE A 334 -2.83 5.33 -23.80
CA PHE A 334 -3.45 5.34 -25.12
C PHE A 334 -4.66 6.28 -25.24
N GLY A 335 -4.92 7.10 -24.24
CA GLY A 335 -5.94 8.17 -24.28
C GLY A 335 -7.39 7.72 -24.13
N ASP A 336 -7.64 6.49 -23.67
CA ASP A 336 -8.99 6.02 -23.36
C ASP A 336 -9.49 6.63 -22.02
N TYR A 337 -8.58 7.15 -21.20
CA TYR A 337 -8.88 7.88 -19.97
C TYR A 337 -7.92 9.07 -19.80
N ASN A 338 -8.46 10.23 -19.47
CA ASN A 338 -7.66 11.42 -19.15
C ASN A 338 -7.24 11.38 -17.67
N PRO A 339 -5.92 11.29 -17.35
CA PRO A 339 -5.46 11.12 -15.98
C PRO A 339 -5.88 12.29 -15.08
N SER A 340 -6.50 11.97 -13.96
CA SER A 340 -7.06 12.96 -13.03
C SER A 340 -6.48 12.87 -11.62
N GLY A 341 -5.62 11.89 -11.35
CA GLY A 341 -4.97 11.69 -10.06
C GLY A 341 -4.19 12.92 -9.59
N ARG A 342 -4.06 13.06 -8.28
CA ARG A 342 -3.27 14.10 -7.61
C ARG A 342 -2.33 13.47 -6.61
N LEU A 343 -1.15 14.06 -6.43
CA LEU A 343 -0.21 13.62 -5.41
C LEU A 343 -0.84 13.79 -4.02
N PRO A 344 -0.98 12.71 -3.23
CA PRO A 344 -1.52 12.80 -1.87
C PRO A 344 -0.50 13.37 -0.87
N ILE A 345 0.79 13.34 -1.23
CA ILE A 345 1.93 13.81 -0.42
C ILE A 345 2.94 14.53 -1.31
N SER A 346 3.79 15.34 -0.70
CA SER A 346 4.95 15.92 -1.39
C SER A 346 6.00 14.85 -1.68
N VAL A 347 6.55 14.85 -2.89
CA VAL A 347 7.67 13.99 -3.27
C VAL A 347 8.98 14.74 -3.01
N PRO A 348 9.86 14.29 -2.10
CA PRO A 348 11.09 14.97 -1.81
C PRO A 348 12.12 14.76 -2.92
N ARG A 349 13.05 15.72 -3.07
CA ARG A 349 14.20 15.57 -3.96
C ARG A 349 15.30 14.68 -3.37
N SER A 350 15.32 14.58 -2.05
CA SER A 350 16.22 13.71 -1.31
C SER A 350 15.65 13.43 0.07
N VAL A 351 16.12 12.37 0.71
CA VAL A 351 15.76 12.01 2.09
C VAL A 351 16.10 13.14 3.08
N GLY A 352 17.11 13.97 2.80
CA GLY A 352 17.48 15.11 3.62
C GLY A 352 16.46 16.26 3.66
N GLN A 353 15.42 16.24 2.79
CA GLN A 353 14.33 17.20 2.85
C GLN A 353 13.19 16.80 3.79
N ILE A 354 13.17 15.56 4.29
CA ILE A 354 12.11 15.07 5.14
C ILE A 354 12.23 15.66 6.55
N PRO A 355 11.09 16.15 7.13
CA PRO A 355 9.74 16.19 6.61
C PRO A 355 9.51 17.35 5.61
N VAL A 356 8.86 17.04 4.47
CA VAL A 356 8.49 18.03 3.46
C VAL A 356 6.97 18.23 3.45
N TYR A 357 6.55 19.43 3.84
CA TYR A 357 5.12 19.76 3.93
C TYR A 357 4.72 20.66 2.77
N TYR A 358 3.65 20.29 2.10
CA TYR A 358 3.03 21.07 1.01
C TYR A 358 2.74 22.53 1.42
N ASN A 359 2.24 22.75 2.64
CA ASN A 359 1.81 24.05 3.14
C ASN A 359 2.87 24.77 3.98
N LYS A 360 4.14 24.35 3.92
CA LYS A 360 5.23 25.03 4.64
C LYS A 360 5.40 26.46 4.10
N LYS A 361 5.22 27.44 4.96
CA LYS A 361 5.49 28.84 4.62
C LYS A 361 6.98 29.04 4.39
N ALA A 362 7.35 29.93 3.46
CA ALA A 362 8.73 30.36 3.29
C ALA A 362 9.27 30.93 4.63
N PRO A 363 10.51 30.62 5.01
CA PRO A 363 11.11 31.24 6.18
C PRO A 363 11.10 32.76 5.97
N ARG A 364 10.76 33.51 7.01
CA ARG A 364 10.99 34.95 7.01
C ARG A 364 12.50 35.16 7.04
N ASN A 365 13.04 35.85 6.04
CA ASN A 365 14.43 36.34 6.06
C ASN A 365 14.60 37.38 7.19
#